data_8eee1c4d588f0b6a2f66025a98d51cf8
#
_entry.id   8eee1c4d588f0b6a2f66025a98d51cf8
#
_cell.length_a   1.000
_cell.length_b   1.000
_cell.length_c   1.000
_cell.angle_alpha   90.00
_cell.angle_beta   90.00
_cell.angle_gamma   90.00
#
_symmetry.space_group_name_H-M   'P 1'
#
loop_
_entity.id
_entity.type
_entity.pdbx_description
1 polymer ?
#
loop_
_entity_poly.entity_id
_entity_poly.type
_entity_poly.pdbx_seq_one_letter_code
_entity_poly.pdbx_strand_id
1 'polypeptide(L)'
;GCSNGVVTKGRKNEHEIFTPSVKAFIEANGTKYEMKRGRYQWEKPVSPKIIEAVLVEYATPYEMAGKMSAIPLKPGEEIIIIIEKNPQIAVCLWNEGGMEREVEVRDGNRLTLPSKPGKYIYEVAATWPNGEASYTFVAELE
;
A
#
# COMPACT_ATOMS: atom_id res chain seq x y z
N GLY A 1 -4.01 -12.33 1.70
CA GLY A 1 -3.50 -11.46 2.76
C GLY A 1 -2.48 -10.46 2.25
N CYS A 2 -2.08 -9.53 3.11
CA CYS A 2 -1.15 -8.46 2.72
C CYS A 2 0.24 -8.96 2.35
N SER A 3 0.64 -10.12 2.85
CA SER A 3 1.96 -10.68 2.58
C SER A 3 2.01 -11.50 1.30
N ASN A 4 0.87 -11.84 0.73
CA ASN A 4 0.78 -12.69 -0.46
C ASN A 4 -0.16 -12.05 -1.46
N GLY A 5 0.38 -11.15 -2.27
CA GLY A 5 -0.40 -10.56 -3.34
C GLY A 5 -0.83 -11.65 -4.32
N VAL A 6 -2.10 -11.66 -4.67
CA VAL A 6 -2.58 -12.54 -5.72
C VAL A 6 -2.40 -11.80 -7.03
N VAL A 7 -1.46 -12.28 -7.84
CA VAL A 7 -1.25 -11.69 -9.15
C VAL A 7 -2.32 -12.23 -10.08
N THR A 8 -3.22 -11.37 -10.47
CA THR A 8 -4.22 -11.71 -11.46
C THR A 8 -3.53 -11.70 -12.82
N LYS A 9 -3.44 -12.84 -13.44
CA LYS A 9 -2.87 -12.93 -14.79
C LYS A 9 -3.90 -12.41 -15.77
N GLY A 10 -3.84 -11.13 -16.01
CA GLY A 10 -4.67 -10.49 -16.99
C GLY A 10 -3.84 -9.95 -18.13
N ARG A 11 -4.52 -9.34 -19.06
CA ARG A 11 -3.90 -8.66 -20.17
C ARG A 11 -3.17 -7.43 -19.62
N LYS A 12 -1.87 -7.31 -19.90
CA LYS A 12 -1.08 -6.16 -19.47
C LYS A 12 -1.52 -4.92 -20.23
N ASN A 13 -1.84 -3.88 -19.49
CA ASN A 13 -2.20 -2.57 -20.03
C ASN A 13 -1.14 -1.59 -19.54
N GLU A 14 -0.60 -0.75 -20.42
CA GLU A 14 0.44 0.22 -20.05
C GLU A 14 0.00 1.15 -18.93
N HIS A 15 -1.29 1.47 -18.83
CA HIS A 15 -1.81 2.33 -17.77
C HIS A 15 -1.88 1.63 -16.42
N GLU A 16 -1.69 0.31 -16.40
CA GLU A 16 -1.78 -0.49 -15.18
C GLU A 16 -0.47 -1.23 -14.88
N ILE A 17 0.63 -0.77 -15.48
CA ILE A 17 1.93 -1.39 -15.27
C ILE A 17 2.70 -0.66 -14.16
N PHE A 18 3.17 -1.44 -13.19
CA PHE A 18 3.97 -0.92 -12.10
C PHE A 18 5.37 -0.52 -12.55
N THR A 19 5.85 0.60 -12.03
CA THR A 19 7.26 0.98 -11.99
C THR A 19 7.57 1.44 -10.57
N PRO A 20 8.85 1.41 -10.13
CA PRO A 20 9.17 1.83 -8.76
C PRO A 20 8.81 3.27 -8.41
N SER A 21 8.54 4.11 -9.41
CA SER A 21 8.17 5.51 -9.19
C SER A 21 6.67 5.72 -8.94
N VAL A 22 5.86 4.67 -8.99
CA VAL A 22 4.42 4.77 -8.75
C VAL A 22 4.17 5.29 -7.35
N LYS A 23 3.37 6.37 -7.25
CA LYS A 23 3.07 7.00 -5.97
C LYS A 23 1.75 6.53 -5.41
N ALA A 24 1.66 6.56 -4.09
CA ALA A 24 0.47 6.13 -3.36
C ALA A 24 0.14 7.16 -2.30
N PHE A 25 -1.15 7.44 -2.15
CA PHE A 25 -1.66 8.45 -1.23
C PHE A 25 -2.86 7.92 -0.47
N ILE A 26 -3.13 8.52 0.70
CA ILE A 26 -4.46 8.46 1.30
C ILE A 26 -5.06 9.85 1.21
N GLU A 27 -6.38 9.92 1.10
CA GLU A 27 -7.11 11.19 1.11
C GLU A 27 -8.12 11.17 2.25
N ALA A 28 -8.05 12.20 3.08
CA ALA A 28 -8.94 12.39 4.21
C ALA A 28 -9.35 13.86 4.26
N ASN A 29 -10.66 14.13 4.28
CA ASN A 29 -11.20 15.52 4.32
C ASN A 29 -10.60 16.43 3.23
N GLY A 30 -10.43 15.89 2.03
CA GLY A 30 -9.92 16.66 0.91
C GLY A 30 -8.41 16.88 0.90
N THR A 31 -7.68 16.36 1.90
CA THR A 31 -6.23 16.47 1.97
C THR A 31 -5.61 15.14 1.61
N LYS A 32 -4.61 15.17 0.73
CA LYS A 32 -3.84 13.99 0.35
C LYS A 32 -2.55 13.91 1.13
N TYR A 33 -2.25 12.71 1.61
CA TYR A 33 -1.01 12.43 2.32
C TYR A 33 -0.30 11.28 1.58
N GLU A 34 0.95 11.47 1.25
CA GLU A 34 1.71 10.45 0.54
C GLU A 34 2.10 9.30 1.47
N MET A 35 1.91 8.06 1.00
CA MET A 35 2.42 6.88 1.69
C MET A 35 3.85 6.64 1.27
N LYS A 36 4.62 5.96 2.14
CA LYS A 36 6.00 5.61 1.82
C LYS A 36 6.06 4.22 1.21
N ARG A 37 6.69 4.12 0.03
CA ARG A 37 6.91 2.82 -0.60
C ARG A 37 7.98 2.03 0.18
N GLY A 38 7.67 0.77 0.43
CA GLY A 38 8.61 -0.19 1.00
C GLY A 38 9.12 -1.16 -0.07
N ARG A 39 9.12 -2.45 0.27
CA ARG A 39 9.57 -3.49 -0.65
C ARG A 39 8.69 -3.56 -1.89
N TYR A 40 9.27 -4.02 -2.99
CA TYR A 40 8.52 -4.26 -4.22
C TYR A 40 9.21 -5.34 -5.05
N GLN A 41 8.42 -5.91 -5.96
CA GLN A 41 8.95 -6.80 -6.99
C GLN A 41 8.21 -6.51 -8.29
N TRP A 42 8.89 -6.68 -9.43
CA TRP A 42 8.27 -6.43 -10.71
C TRP A 42 9.01 -7.11 -11.85
N GLU A 43 8.26 -7.30 -12.92
CA GLU A 43 8.82 -7.75 -14.18
C GLU A 43 9.20 -6.51 -14.97
N LYS A 44 10.50 -6.22 -15.01
CA LYS A 44 11.03 -5.03 -15.69
C LYS A 44 11.32 -5.37 -17.13
N PRO A 45 10.71 -4.68 -18.10
CA PRO A 45 11.07 -4.89 -19.50
C PRO A 45 12.45 -4.30 -19.77
N VAL A 46 13.36 -5.14 -20.25
CA VAL A 46 14.73 -4.73 -20.59
C VAL A 46 14.84 -4.49 -22.09
N SER A 47 14.11 -5.28 -22.87
CA SER A 47 14.00 -5.14 -24.32
C SER A 47 12.66 -5.72 -24.75
N PRO A 48 12.26 -5.57 -26.01
CA PRO A 48 10.95 -6.11 -26.45
C PRO A 48 10.77 -7.59 -26.21
N LYS A 49 11.85 -8.35 -26.03
CA LYS A 49 11.79 -9.80 -25.83
C LYS A 49 12.35 -10.28 -24.50
N ILE A 50 12.87 -9.37 -23.66
CA ILE A 50 13.54 -9.75 -22.42
C ILE A 50 12.89 -9.05 -21.25
N ILE A 51 12.48 -9.84 -20.27
CA ILE A 51 11.91 -9.36 -19.02
C ILE A 51 12.84 -9.80 -17.90
N GLU A 52 13.18 -8.88 -17.02
CA GLU A 52 13.99 -9.14 -15.84
C GLU A 52 13.13 -9.11 -14.59
N ALA A 53 13.20 -10.14 -13.77
CA ALA A 53 12.52 -10.15 -12.48
C ALA A 53 13.37 -9.39 -11.46
N VAL A 54 12.80 -8.34 -10.87
CA VAL A 54 13.47 -7.49 -9.91
C VAL A 54 12.74 -7.60 -8.57
N LEU A 55 13.48 -7.91 -7.50
CA LEU A 55 12.97 -7.92 -6.14
C LEU A 55 13.83 -7.00 -5.29
N VAL A 56 13.20 -6.02 -4.65
CA VAL A 56 13.88 -5.09 -3.75
C VAL A 56 13.30 -5.24 -2.36
N GLU A 57 14.14 -5.67 -1.43
CA GLU A 57 13.79 -5.78 -0.02
C GLU A 57 13.81 -4.40 0.64
N TYR A 58 13.09 -4.26 1.74
CA TYR A 58 13.02 -3.02 2.48
C TYR A 58 12.65 -3.30 3.93
N ALA A 59 12.73 -2.29 4.79
CA ALA A 59 12.31 -2.39 6.17
C ALA A 59 10.82 -2.76 6.26
N THR A 60 10.42 -3.41 7.34
CA THR A 60 9.01 -3.75 7.56
C THR A 60 8.19 -2.47 7.79
N PRO A 61 6.87 -2.53 7.60
CA PRO A 61 6.01 -1.38 7.93
C PRO A 61 6.20 -0.87 9.36
N TYR A 62 6.39 -1.76 10.32
CA TYR A 62 6.62 -1.35 11.70
C TYR A 62 7.93 -0.54 11.83
N GLU A 63 8.99 -1.01 11.21
CA GLU A 63 10.28 -0.31 11.23
C GLU A 63 10.22 1.03 10.48
N MET A 64 9.53 1.05 9.34
CA MET A 64 9.34 2.28 8.58
C MET A 64 8.58 3.33 9.40
N ALA A 65 7.54 2.89 10.11
CA ALA A 65 6.70 3.77 10.91
C ALA A 65 7.50 4.52 11.98
N GLY A 66 8.56 3.91 12.51
CA GLY A 66 9.40 4.56 13.50
C GLY A 66 10.11 5.81 12.99
N LYS A 67 10.20 5.97 11.68
CA LYS A 67 10.87 7.11 11.03
C LYS A 67 9.88 7.99 10.26
N MET A 68 8.59 7.75 10.39
CA MET A 68 7.55 8.47 9.65
C MET A 68 6.75 9.35 10.58
N SER A 69 6.28 10.48 10.05
CA SER A 69 5.33 11.32 10.76
C SER A 69 3.95 10.70 10.69
N ALA A 70 3.25 10.67 11.82
CA ALA A 70 1.90 10.19 11.86
C ALA A 70 0.94 11.23 11.26
N ILE A 71 -0.07 10.74 10.56
CA ILE A 71 -1.10 11.58 9.95
C ILE A 71 -2.23 11.74 10.99
N PRO A 72 -2.56 12.99 11.40
CA PRO A 72 -3.66 13.18 12.35
C PRO A 72 -5.00 12.95 11.66
N LEU A 73 -5.75 11.99 12.15
CA LEU A 73 -7.03 11.61 11.59
C LEU A 73 -8.02 11.38 12.73
N LYS A 74 -9.30 11.21 12.40
CA LYS A 74 -10.34 11.04 13.40
C LYS A 74 -10.75 9.57 13.53
N PRO A 75 -11.04 9.11 14.76
CA PRO A 75 -11.59 7.76 14.94
C PRO A 75 -12.85 7.56 14.12
N GLY A 76 -12.96 6.39 13.49
CA GLY A 76 -14.13 6.04 12.69
C GLY A 76 -14.22 6.70 11.33
N GLU A 77 -13.30 7.56 11.00
CA GLU A 77 -13.29 8.26 9.71
C GLU A 77 -13.08 7.29 8.56
N GLU A 78 -13.71 7.56 7.43
CA GLU A 78 -13.44 6.81 6.20
C GLU A 78 -12.45 7.59 5.35
N ILE A 79 -11.39 6.91 4.92
CA ILE A 79 -10.36 7.49 4.05
C ILE A 79 -10.34 6.76 2.73
N ILE A 80 -9.76 7.40 1.71
CA ILE A 80 -9.66 6.84 0.38
C ILE A 80 -8.19 6.58 0.06
N ILE A 81 -7.91 5.38 -0.43
CA ILE A 81 -6.57 5.00 -0.87
C ILE A 81 -6.47 5.32 -2.36
N ILE A 82 -5.45 6.09 -2.74
CA ILE A 82 -5.26 6.52 -4.12
C ILE A 82 -3.85 6.10 -4.55
N ILE A 83 -3.78 5.14 -5.47
CA ILE A 83 -2.51 4.64 -5.98
C ILE A 83 -2.54 4.70 -7.50
N GLU A 84 -1.48 5.27 -8.08
CA GLU A 84 -1.35 5.39 -9.52
C GLU A 84 -1.39 4.03 -10.21
N LYS A 85 -1.82 3.99 -11.47
CA LYS A 85 -1.85 2.79 -12.31
C LYS A 85 -2.85 1.73 -11.86
N ASN A 86 -3.82 2.11 -11.03
CA ASN A 86 -5.02 1.33 -10.71
C ASN A 86 -4.74 -0.12 -10.26
N PRO A 87 -3.98 -0.35 -9.20
CA PRO A 87 -3.71 -1.70 -8.70
C PRO A 87 -4.86 -2.28 -7.90
N GLN A 88 -4.81 -3.59 -7.68
CA GLN A 88 -5.61 -4.21 -6.63
C GLN A 88 -4.95 -3.92 -5.28
N ILE A 89 -5.77 -3.73 -4.25
CA ILE A 89 -5.29 -3.27 -2.96
C ILE A 89 -5.73 -4.21 -1.84
N ALA A 90 -4.81 -4.53 -0.94
CA ALA A 90 -5.10 -5.20 0.32
C ALA A 90 -4.46 -4.39 1.44
N VAL A 91 -5.12 -4.28 2.59
CA VAL A 91 -4.66 -3.46 3.70
C VAL A 91 -4.50 -4.29 4.96
N CYS A 92 -3.41 -4.09 5.67
CA CYS A 92 -3.13 -4.77 6.94
C CYS A 92 -2.68 -3.78 8.00
N LEU A 93 -3.00 -4.11 9.25
CA LEU A 93 -2.46 -3.43 10.42
C LEU A 93 -1.19 -4.14 10.87
N TRP A 94 -0.22 -3.36 11.33
CA TRP A 94 1.04 -3.87 11.84
C TRP A 94 1.26 -3.45 13.29
N ASN A 95 1.96 -4.31 14.05
CA ASN A 95 2.44 -3.98 15.38
C ASN A 95 3.88 -4.49 15.53
N GLU A 96 4.45 -4.37 16.72
CA GLU A 96 5.82 -4.79 16.98
C GLU A 96 6.09 -6.26 16.61
N GLY A 97 5.09 -7.12 16.80
CA GLY A 97 5.22 -8.55 16.51
C GLY A 97 5.07 -8.91 15.05
N GLY A 98 4.73 -7.95 14.18
CA GLY A 98 4.54 -8.19 12.76
C GLY A 98 3.15 -7.77 12.30
N MET A 99 2.66 -8.43 11.24
CA MET A 99 1.33 -8.17 10.73
C MET A 99 0.29 -8.65 11.75
N GLU A 100 -0.57 -7.73 12.21
CA GLU A 100 -1.59 -8.04 13.19
C GLU A 100 -2.81 -8.69 12.54
N ARG A 101 -3.38 -8.06 11.52
CA ARG A 101 -4.55 -8.57 10.81
C ARG A 101 -4.78 -7.81 9.51
N GLU A 102 -5.51 -8.45 8.61
CA GLU A 102 -5.99 -7.81 7.39
C GLU A 102 -7.23 -6.99 7.72
N VAL A 103 -7.36 -5.85 7.06
CA VAL A 103 -8.48 -4.91 7.26
C VAL A 103 -9.31 -4.87 5.98
N GLU A 104 -10.63 -4.87 6.13
CA GLU A 104 -11.53 -4.81 5.00
C GLU A 104 -11.41 -3.48 4.26
N VAL A 105 -11.36 -3.55 2.94
CA VAL A 105 -11.37 -2.39 2.05
C VAL A 105 -12.67 -2.43 1.25
N ARG A 106 -13.46 -1.36 1.35
CA ARG A 106 -14.75 -1.25 0.67
C ARG A 106 -14.57 -0.56 -0.68
N ASP A 107 -15.33 -1.00 -1.67
CA ASP A 107 -15.31 -0.42 -3.03
C ASP A 107 -13.90 -0.34 -3.63
N GLY A 108 -13.02 -1.27 -3.24
CA GLY A 108 -11.66 -1.36 -3.77
C GLY A 108 -10.65 -0.38 -3.20
N ASN A 109 -11.07 0.69 -2.54
CA ASN A 109 -10.14 1.72 -2.05
C ASN A 109 -10.62 2.52 -0.83
N ARG A 110 -11.74 2.14 -0.21
CA ARG A 110 -12.28 2.86 0.94
C ARG A 110 -11.98 2.11 2.22
N LEU A 111 -11.36 2.80 3.16
CA LEU A 111 -10.92 2.22 4.43
C LEU A 111 -11.57 2.98 5.59
N THR A 112 -12.25 2.26 6.47
CA THR A 112 -12.80 2.84 7.70
C THR A 112 -11.78 2.67 8.82
N LEU A 113 -11.41 3.78 9.45
CA LEU A 113 -10.47 3.78 10.56
C LEU A 113 -11.13 3.27 11.83
N PRO A 114 -10.34 2.71 12.78
CA PRO A 114 -10.88 2.24 14.05
C PRO A 114 -11.59 3.34 14.82
N SER A 115 -12.54 2.94 15.66
CA SER A 115 -13.24 3.89 16.53
C SER A 115 -12.45 4.25 17.78
N LYS A 116 -11.42 3.46 18.11
CA LYS A 116 -10.61 3.68 19.31
C LYS A 116 -9.44 4.60 18.99
N PRO A 117 -9.25 5.69 19.76
CA PRO A 117 -8.08 6.54 19.59
C PRO A 117 -6.77 5.77 19.76
N GLY A 118 -5.72 6.23 19.10
CA GLY A 118 -4.42 5.60 19.18
C GLY A 118 -3.64 5.74 17.88
N LYS A 119 -2.46 5.14 17.87
CA LYS A 119 -1.57 5.17 16.72
C LYS A 119 -1.64 3.83 16.01
N TYR A 120 -1.88 3.88 14.69
CA TYR A 120 -2.06 2.69 13.89
C TYR A 120 -1.11 2.70 12.71
N ILE A 121 -0.46 1.56 12.46
CA ILE A 121 0.47 1.40 11.36
C ILE A 121 -0.22 0.55 10.29
N TYR A 122 -0.36 1.11 9.10
CA TYR A 122 -1.02 0.42 7.99
C TYR A 122 -0.04 0.08 6.89
N GLU A 123 -0.16 -1.14 6.40
CA GLU A 123 0.48 -1.53 5.15
C GLU A 123 -0.58 -1.66 4.07
N VAL A 124 -0.33 -1.04 2.92
CA VAL A 124 -1.16 -1.18 1.74
C VAL A 124 -0.36 -1.96 0.72
N ALA A 125 -0.80 -3.18 0.45
CA ALA A 125 -0.18 -4.04 -0.57
C ALA A 125 -0.91 -3.80 -1.88
N ALA A 126 -0.19 -3.33 -2.88
CA ALA A 126 -0.74 -3.01 -4.19
C ALA A 126 -0.20 -3.99 -5.22
N THR A 127 -1.08 -4.52 -6.07
CA THR A 127 -0.74 -5.53 -7.07
C THR A 127 -1.17 -5.08 -8.45
N TRP A 128 -0.21 -5.12 -9.37
CA TRP A 128 -0.41 -4.83 -10.79
C TRP A 128 -0.12 -6.09 -11.61
N PRO A 129 -0.50 -6.13 -12.89
CA PRO A 129 -0.21 -7.30 -13.71
C PRO A 129 1.26 -7.70 -13.78
N ASN A 130 2.18 -6.74 -13.62
CA ASN A 130 3.61 -6.98 -13.74
C ASN A 130 4.38 -6.89 -12.42
N GLY A 131 3.69 -6.79 -11.28
CA GLY A 131 4.41 -6.70 -10.01
C GLY A 131 3.56 -6.26 -8.85
N GLU A 132 4.22 -6.06 -7.72
CA GLU A 132 3.56 -5.62 -6.50
C GLU A 132 4.48 -4.74 -5.68
N ALA A 133 3.89 -3.90 -4.83
CA ALA A 133 4.63 -3.03 -3.94
C ALA A 133 3.87 -2.86 -2.63
N SER A 134 4.62 -2.65 -1.56
CA SER A 134 4.09 -2.36 -0.23
C SER A 134 4.27 -0.88 0.05
N TYR A 135 3.22 -0.25 0.58
CA TYR A 135 3.26 1.14 1.01
C TYR A 135 2.83 1.21 2.47
N THR A 136 3.38 2.15 3.20
CA THR A 136 3.09 2.30 4.64
C THR A 136 2.62 3.71 4.94
N PHE A 137 1.62 3.82 5.78
CA PHE A 137 1.26 5.09 6.41
C PHE A 137 0.93 4.87 7.87
N VAL A 138 1.05 5.92 8.66
CA VAL A 138 0.78 5.89 10.10
C VAL A 138 -0.35 6.86 10.41
N ALA A 139 -1.39 6.36 11.06
CA ALA A 139 -2.53 7.18 11.46
C ALA A 139 -2.50 7.41 12.97
N GLU A 140 -2.63 8.67 13.39
CA GLU A 140 -2.79 9.04 14.78
C GLU A 140 -4.23 9.48 14.97
N LEU A 141 -5.03 8.66 15.66
CA LEU A 141 -6.46 8.91 15.84
C LEU A 141 -6.70 9.57 17.20
N GLU A 142 -7.29 10.74 17.16
CA GLU A 142 -7.62 11.49 18.37
C GLU A 142 -9.11 11.81 18.48
#